data_021e8075a0e7dff61a334d624dc440e6
#
_entry.id   021e8075a0e7dff61a334d624dc440e6
#
_cell.length_a   1.000
_cell.length_b   1.000
_cell.length_c   1.000
_cell.angle_alpha   90.00
_cell.angle_beta   90.00
_cell.angle_gamma   90.00
#
_symmetry.space_group_name_H-M   'P 1'
#
loop_
_entity.id
_entity.type
_entity.pdbx_description
1 polymer ?
#
loop_
_entity_poly.entity_id
_entity_poly.type
_entity_poly.pdbx_seq_one_letter_code
_entity_poly.pdbx_strand_id
1 'polypeptide(L)'
;MNFLKLKTNSYLKRNKTMRGSMPYKQAQKVGIIFSVEDKTKHDQIKEFVKRLEHDGKQVSVISFLPKKKENYEFLFDFFTDKDLTFWGNNTSHTATSFSETAFDYLFYIDNEPNPLIMNLLAKSKAKCRVGKYVDEVEPFFELMIESKEGTKGLIDGMYKYTTLLK
;
A
#
# COMPACT_ATOMS: atom_id res chain seq x y z
N MET A 1 -1.52 26.54 -2.22
CA MET A 1 -2.51 25.51 -2.64
C MET A 1 -1.83 24.14 -2.68
N ASN A 2 -2.48 23.13 -2.07
CA ASN A 2 -1.90 21.77 -2.05
C ASN A 2 -2.47 20.94 -3.21
N PHE A 3 -1.78 20.93 -4.35
CA PHE A 3 -2.20 20.19 -5.54
C PHE A 3 -2.26 18.68 -5.31
N LEU A 4 -1.33 18.14 -4.51
CA LEU A 4 -1.33 16.71 -4.19
C LEU A 4 -2.62 16.32 -3.50
N LYS A 5 -3.04 17.08 -2.48
CA LYS A 5 -4.30 16.82 -1.75
C LYS A 5 -5.52 16.92 -2.65
N LEU A 6 -5.56 17.93 -3.53
CA LEU A 6 -6.67 18.10 -4.48
C LEU A 6 -6.78 16.92 -5.43
N LYS A 7 -5.65 16.45 -5.97
CA LYS A 7 -5.62 15.28 -6.86
C LYS A 7 -5.99 14.00 -6.12
N THR A 8 -5.50 13.83 -4.91
CA THR A 8 -5.84 12.67 -4.08
C THR A 8 -7.35 12.59 -3.86
N ASN A 9 -7.98 13.71 -3.49
CA ASN A 9 -9.42 13.76 -3.29
C ASN A 9 -10.19 13.46 -4.58
N SER A 10 -9.70 13.96 -5.71
CA SER A 10 -10.31 13.69 -7.02
C SER A 10 -10.27 12.19 -7.36
N TYR A 11 -9.12 11.54 -7.13
CA TYR A 11 -8.99 10.09 -7.36
C TYR A 11 -9.88 9.28 -6.43
N LEU A 12 -10.00 9.66 -5.15
CA LEU A 12 -10.88 8.98 -4.20
C LEU A 12 -12.32 8.94 -4.71
N LYS A 13 -12.82 10.06 -5.20
CA LYS A 13 -14.18 10.16 -5.75
C LYS A 13 -14.33 9.35 -7.04
N ARG A 14 -13.38 9.51 -7.96
CA ARG A 14 -13.42 8.85 -9.27
C ARG A 14 -13.42 7.34 -9.16
N ASN A 15 -12.62 6.79 -8.25
CA ASN A 15 -12.38 5.36 -8.15
C ASN A 15 -13.27 4.65 -7.13
N LYS A 16 -14.15 5.36 -6.45
CA LYS A 16 -14.96 4.81 -5.36
C LYS A 16 -15.79 3.58 -5.76
N THR A 17 -16.36 3.59 -6.96
CA THR A 17 -17.27 2.52 -7.41
C THR A 17 -16.56 1.21 -7.75
N MET A 18 -15.26 1.22 -8.01
CA MET A 18 -14.53 0.00 -8.33
C MET A 18 -14.07 -0.77 -7.09
N ARG A 19 -14.19 -0.15 -5.90
CA ARG A 19 -13.71 -0.75 -4.65
C ARG A 19 -14.67 -1.80 -4.13
N GLY A 20 -14.13 -2.75 -3.39
CA GLY A 20 -14.92 -3.78 -2.73
C GLY A 20 -14.03 -4.82 -2.10
N SER A 21 -14.59 -5.64 -1.22
CA SER A 21 -13.90 -6.80 -0.67
C SER A 21 -14.13 -8.02 -1.55
N MET A 22 -13.23 -8.98 -1.42
CA MET A 22 -13.40 -10.28 -2.08
C MET A 22 -12.88 -11.39 -1.16
N PRO A 23 -13.38 -12.63 -1.33
CA PRO A 23 -12.87 -13.74 -0.55
C PRO A 23 -11.37 -13.95 -0.78
N TYR A 24 -10.63 -14.16 0.30
CA TYR A 24 -9.17 -14.35 0.21
C TYR A 24 -8.80 -15.50 -0.72
N LYS A 25 -9.55 -16.59 -0.72
CA LYS A 25 -9.28 -17.74 -1.57
C LYS A 25 -9.35 -17.41 -3.07
N GLN A 26 -10.15 -16.43 -3.45
CA GLN A 26 -10.33 -16.02 -4.84
C GLN A 26 -9.28 -14.97 -5.27
N ALA A 27 -8.66 -14.30 -4.32
CA ALA A 27 -7.66 -13.27 -4.61
C ALA A 27 -6.40 -13.91 -5.21
N GLN A 28 -5.90 -13.34 -6.29
CA GLN A 28 -4.70 -13.82 -6.99
C GLN A 28 -3.58 -12.78 -6.95
N LYS A 29 -3.88 -11.55 -7.30
CA LYS A 29 -2.89 -10.47 -7.37
C LYS A 29 -2.92 -9.62 -6.12
N VAL A 30 -1.78 -9.54 -5.44
CA VAL A 30 -1.63 -8.80 -4.19
C VAL A 30 -0.52 -7.78 -4.33
N GLY A 31 -0.82 -6.53 -3.96
CA GLY A 31 0.18 -5.47 -3.88
C GLY A 31 0.54 -5.17 -2.43
N ILE A 32 1.78 -4.77 -2.22
CA ILE A 32 2.27 -4.26 -0.93
C ILE A 32 2.97 -2.94 -1.18
N ILE A 33 2.61 -1.91 -0.40
CA ILE A 33 3.28 -0.62 -0.42
C ILE A 33 3.61 -0.20 1.02
N PHE A 34 4.81 0.35 1.21
CA PHE A 34 5.28 0.76 2.53
C PHE A 34 6.39 1.81 2.42
N SER A 35 6.66 2.52 3.52
CA SER A 35 7.80 3.42 3.63
C SER A 35 9.00 2.69 4.21
N VAL A 36 10.17 2.86 3.61
CA VAL A 36 11.41 2.27 4.13
C VAL A 36 11.76 2.93 5.47
N GLU A 37 12.00 2.12 6.49
CA GLU A 37 12.39 2.59 7.83
C GLU A 37 13.73 1.99 8.27
N ASP A 38 13.76 0.68 8.49
CA ASP A 38 14.92 -0.05 8.99
C ASP A 38 14.93 -1.48 8.43
N LYS A 39 16.01 -2.20 8.74
CA LYS A 39 16.18 -3.58 8.30
C LYS A 39 15.11 -4.51 8.90
N THR A 40 14.72 -4.30 10.15
CA THR A 40 13.71 -5.12 10.82
C THR A 40 12.39 -5.08 10.06
N LYS A 41 11.91 -3.89 9.72
CA LYS A 41 10.69 -3.73 8.92
C LYS A 41 10.83 -4.40 7.55
N HIS A 42 11.97 -4.19 6.90
CA HIS A 42 12.24 -4.79 5.59
C HIS A 42 12.13 -6.32 5.65
N ASP A 43 12.74 -6.94 6.66
CA ASP A 43 12.70 -8.39 6.84
C ASP A 43 11.27 -8.89 7.14
N GLN A 44 10.50 -8.13 7.91
CA GLN A 44 9.10 -8.46 8.19
C GLN A 44 8.22 -8.39 6.93
N ILE A 45 8.47 -7.42 6.05
CA ILE A 45 7.81 -7.35 4.74
C ILE A 45 8.17 -8.57 3.89
N LYS A 46 9.45 -8.95 3.85
CA LYS A 46 9.91 -10.15 3.10
C LYS A 46 9.21 -11.42 3.59
N GLU A 47 9.09 -11.59 4.90
CA GLU A 47 8.38 -12.73 5.47
C GLU A 47 6.90 -12.74 5.08
N PHE A 48 6.27 -11.58 5.06
CA PHE A 48 4.88 -11.46 4.63
C PHE A 48 4.71 -11.84 3.15
N VAL A 49 5.61 -11.36 2.30
CA VAL A 49 5.63 -11.73 0.87
C VAL A 49 5.69 -13.25 0.71
N LYS A 50 6.62 -13.91 1.43
CA LYS A 50 6.76 -15.37 1.37
C LYS A 50 5.49 -16.09 1.81
N ARG A 51 4.83 -15.59 2.85
CA ARG A 51 3.57 -16.18 3.33
C ARG A 51 2.47 -16.09 2.28
N LEU A 52 2.32 -14.92 1.65
CA LEU A 52 1.33 -14.72 0.58
C LEU A 52 1.64 -15.59 -0.65
N GLU A 53 2.91 -15.68 -1.03
CA GLU A 53 3.33 -16.54 -2.14
C GLU A 53 3.07 -18.02 -1.83
N HIS A 54 3.31 -18.44 -0.59
CA HIS A 54 2.99 -19.80 -0.14
C HIS A 54 1.49 -20.10 -0.27
N ASP A 55 0.65 -19.08 -0.07
CA ASP A 55 -0.80 -19.19 -0.28
C ASP A 55 -1.20 -19.12 -1.76
N GLY A 56 -0.23 -19.10 -2.67
CA GLY A 56 -0.48 -19.08 -4.12
C GLY A 56 -0.72 -17.70 -4.70
N LYS A 57 -0.42 -16.62 -3.97
CA LYS A 57 -0.64 -15.26 -4.46
C LYS A 57 0.53 -14.78 -5.31
N GLN A 58 0.22 -13.96 -6.32
CA GLN A 58 1.21 -13.21 -7.10
C GLN A 58 1.40 -11.86 -6.41
N VAL A 59 2.57 -11.64 -5.83
CA VAL A 59 2.85 -10.46 -5.00
C VAL A 59 3.76 -9.48 -5.72
N SER A 60 3.35 -8.22 -5.75
CA SER A 60 4.17 -7.10 -6.23
C SER A 60 4.37 -6.11 -5.08
N VAL A 61 5.59 -5.63 -4.93
CA VAL A 61 5.95 -4.74 -3.82
C VAL A 61 6.56 -3.46 -4.36
N ILE A 62 6.16 -2.33 -3.80
CA ILE A 62 6.81 -1.04 -4.04
C ILE A 62 7.02 -0.35 -2.68
N SER A 63 8.12 0.38 -2.55
CA SER A 63 8.41 1.14 -1.35
C SER A 63 8.60 2.62 -1.66
N PHE A 64 8.27 3.45 -0.67
CA PHE A 64 8.68 4.85 -0.66
C PHE A 64 10.00 4.96 0.09
N LEU A 65 11.00 5.53 -0.56
CA LEU A 65 12.33 5.72 0.03
C LEU A 65 12.47 7.16 0.54
N PRO A 66 12.37 7.38 1.87
CA PRO A 66 12.59 8.71 2.43
C PRO A 66 14.03 9.19 2.23
N LYS A 67 14.24 10.50 2.29
CA LYS A 67 15.58 11.09 2.26
C LYS A 67 16.45 10.47 3.36
N LYS A 68 17.72 10.19 3.04
CA LYS A 68 18.73 9.64 3.95
C LYS A 68 18.44 8.22 4.44
N LYS A 69 17.50 7.49 3.81
CA LYS A 69 17.28 6.08 4.08
C LYS A 69 17.91 5.21 3.00
N GLU A 70 18.27 3.99 3.35
CA GLU A 70 18.80 2.99 2.44
C GLU A 70 17.71 2.03 1.99
N ASN A 71 17.71 1.68 0.72
CA ASN A 71 16.86 0.61 0.21
C ASN A 71 17.61 -0.72 0.39
N TYR A 72 17.33 -1.43 1.46
CA TYR A 72 18.04 -2.64 1.87
C TYR A 72 18.03 -3.71 0.78
N GLU A 73 19.23 -4.11 0.34
CA GLU A 73 19.45 -5.15 -0.67
C GLU A 73 18.78 -4.90 -2.04
N PHE A 74 18.23 -3.71 -2.27
CA PHE A 74 17.53 -3.33 -3.50
C PHE A 74 16.48 -4.37 -3.96
N LEU A 75 15.87 -5.08 -3.00
CA LEU A 75 14.93 -6.17 -3.28
C LEU A 75 13.60 -5.69 -3.85
N PHE A 76 13.18 -4.50 -3.46
CA PHE A 76 11.88 -3.97 -3.88
C PHE A 76 12.06 -2.73 -4.72
N ASP A 77 11.19 -2.57 -5.70
CA ASP A 77 11.09 -1.32 -6.44
C ASP A 77 10.76 -0.17 -5.50
N PHE A 78 11.22 1.02 -5.82
CA PHE A 78 10.98 2.18 -4.97
C PHE A 78 10.74 3.45 -5.77
N PHE A 79 10.14 4.42 -5.11
CA PHE A 79 10.02 5.81 -5.59
C PHE A 79 10.35 6.76 -4.44
N THR A 80 10.58 8.03 -4.77
CA THR A 80 11.01 9.04 -3.80
C THR A 80 10.17 10.31 -3.94
N ASP A 81 10.36 11.26 -3.03
CA ASP A 81 9.74 12.59 -3.11
C ASP A 81 10.20 13.38 -4.35
N LYS A 82 11.37 13.04 -4.90
CA LYS A 82 11.87 13.67 -6.14
C LYS A 82 11.02 13.33 -7.36
N ASP A 83 10.23 12.28 -7.29
CA ASP A 83 9.33 11.88 -8.37
C ASP A 83 8.03 12.70 -8.39
N LEU A 84 7.81 13.57 -7.39
CA LEU A 84 6.62 14.41 -7.32
C LEU A 84 6.88 15.77 -7.99
N THR A 85 6.03 16.13 -8.94
CA THR A 85 6.08 17.46 -9.55
C THR A 85 5.40 18.51 -8.66
N PHE A 86 5.66 19.78 -8.91
CA PHE A 86 4.97 20.90 -8.25
C PHE A 86 3.44 20.78 -8.37
N TRP A 87 2.94 20.25 -9.48
CA TRP A 87 1.51 20.11 -9.74
C TRP A 87 0.89 18.86 -9.11
N GLY A 88 1.63 18.12 -8.29
CA GLY A 88 1.15 16.93 -7.60
C GLY A 88 1.08 15.67 -8.46
N ASN A 89 1.83 15.61 -9.53
CA ASN A 89 1.95 14.41 -10.37
C ASN A 89 3.18 13.59 -9.98
N ASN A 90 3.01 12.28 -9.94
CA ASN A 90 4.14 11.37 -9.74
C ASN A 90 4.75 11.00 -11.10
N THR A 91 6.04 11.24 -11.27
CA THR A 91 6.78 10.96 -12.50
C THR A 91 7.45 9.59 -12.50
N SER A 92 7.40 8.85 -11.39
CA SER A 92 7.97 7.50 -11.32
C SER A 92 7.17 6.56 -12.20
N HIS A 93 7.83 5.96 -13.18
CA HIS A 93 7.23 4.92 -14.03
C HIS A 93 6.83 3.69 -13.21
N THR A 94 7.66 3.31 -12.26
CA THR A 94 7.41 2.19 -11.36
C THR A 94 6.15 2.42 -10.50
N ALA A 95 6.02 3.61 -9.90
CA ALA A 95 4.84 3.96 -9.11
C ALA A 95 3.58 4.02 -9.98
N THR A 96 3.68 4.57 -11.18
CA THR A 96 2.56 4.65 -12.12
C THR A 96 2.08 3.25 -12.52
N SER A 97 2.99 2.37 -12.90
CA SER A 97 2.66 0.99 -13.26
C SER A 97 2.02 0.24 -12.09
N PHE A 98 2.53 0.43 -10.88
CA PHE A 98 1.96 -0.16 -9.68
C PHE A 98 0.52 0.33 -9.45
N SER A 99 0.27 1.63 -9.59
CA SER A 99 -1.07 2.19 -9.40
C SER A 99 -2.08 1.71 -10.45
N GLU A 100 -1.61 1.38 -11.65
CA GLU A 100 -2.47 0.89 -12.74
C GLU A 100 -2.77 -0.61 -12.64
N THR A 101 -2.05 -1.34 -11.80
CA THR A 101 -2.27 -2.77 -11.62
C THR A 101 -3.57 -3.00 -10.84
N ALA A 102 -4.43 -3.87 -11.37
CA ALA A 102 -5.70 -4.22 -10.73
C ALA A 102 -5.48 -5.29 -9.66
N PHE A 103 -4.93 -4.90 -8.53
CA PHE A 103 -4.75 -5.81 -7.40
C PHE A 103 -6.09 -6.22 -6.79
N ASP A 104 -6.20 -7.48 -6.39
CA ASP A 104 -7.33 -7.94 -5.59
C ASP A 104 -7.24 -7.40 -4.16
N TYR A 105 -6.04 -7.44 -3.57
CA TYR A 105 -5.72 -6.76 -2.31
C TYR A 105 -4.50 -5.87 -2.49
N LEU A 106 -4.52 -4.73 -1.84
CA LEU A 106 -3.37 -3.84 -1.72
C LEU A 106 -3.15 -3.51 -0.24
N PHE A 107 -2.05 -4.00 0.31
CA PHE A 107 -1.68 -3.77 1.71
C PHE A 107 -0.77 -2.56 1.83
N TYR A 108 -1.18 -1.59 2.63
CA TYR A 108 -0.35 -0.45 2.99
C TYR A 108 0.20 -0.66 4.41
N ILE A 109 1.53 -0.83 4.51
CA ILE A 109 2.17 -1.24 5.76
C ILE A 109 3.05 -0.12 6.31
N ASP A 110 2.40 0.88 6.89
CA ASP A 110 3.02 1.94 7.68
C ASP A 110 2.18 2.17 8.93
N ASN A 111 2.83 2.63 10.00
CA ASN A 111 2.12 2.99 11.22
C ASN A 111 1.52 4.40 11.15
N GLU A 112 2.07 5.26 10.29
CA GLU A 112 1.56 6.62 10.07
C GLU A 112 1.35 6.89 8.58
N PRO A 113 0.29 7.62 8.19
CA PRO A 113 0.03 7.91 6.79
C PRO A 113 1.12 8.76 6.15
N ASN A 114 1.55 8.37 4.95
CA ASN A 114 2.45 9.13 4.10
C ASN A 114 1.63 9.74 2.95
N PRO A 115 1.61 11.08 2.78
CA PRO A 115 0.76 11.72 1.77
C PRO A 115 1.02 11.25 0.33
N LEU A 116 2.26 10.92 -0.03
CA LEU A 116 2.61 10.43 -1.37
C LEU A 116 2.05 9.03 -1.58
N ILE A 117 2.14 8.17 -0.57
CA ILE A 117 1.55 6.83 -0.64
C ILE A 117 0.03 6.92 -0.64
N MET A 118 -0.57 7.78 0.18
CA MET A 118 -2.02 7.97 0.20
C MET A 118 -2.53 8.41 -1.19
N ASN A 119 -1.77 9.25 -1.89
CA ASN A 119 -2.10 9.61 -3.28
C ASN A 119 -2.10 8.37 -4.19
N LEU A 120 -1.09 7.49 -4.09
CA LEU A 120 -1.05 6.26 -4.87
C LEU A 120 -2.20 5.31 -4.53
N LEU A 121 -2.57 5.21 -3.25
CA LEU A 121 -3.72 4.41 -2.82
C LEU A 121 -5.02 4.92 -3.43
N ALA A 122 -5.20 6.24 -3.46
CA ALA A 122 -6.39 6.86 -4.07
C ALA A 122 -6.44 6.60 -5.58
N LYS A 123 -5.29 6.69 -6.25
CA LYS A 123 -5.15 6.50 -7.69
C LYS A 123 -5.23 5.02 -8.10
N SER A 124 -4.84 4.11 -7.23
CA SER A 124 -4.70 2.68 -7.50
C SER A 124 -5.97 2.04 -8.06
N LYS A 125 -5.80 1.07 -8.95
CA LYS A 125 -6.87 0.22 -9.48
C LYS A 125 -7.17 -0.99 -8.59
N ALA A 126 -6.59 -1.07 -7.40
CA ALA A 126 -6.86 -2.14 -6.45
C ALA A 126 -8.33 -2.18 -6.02
N LYS A 127 -8.87 -3.36 -5.83
CA LYS A 127 -10.25 -3.53 -5.37
C LYS A 127 -10.39 -3.34 -3.87
N CYS A 128 -9.56 -4.02 -3.08
CA CYS A 128 -9.61 -3.98 -1.62
C CYS A 128 -8.27 -3.47 -1.07
N ARG A 129 -8.28 -2.25 -0.59
CA ARG A 129 -7.11 -1.63 0.03
C ARG A 129 -7.20 -1.84 1.53
N VAL A 130 -6.11 -2.37 2.11
CA VAL A 130 -6.01 -2.72 3.52
C VAL A 130 -4.95 -1.87 4.18
N GLY A 131 -5.29 -1.19 5.26
CA GLY A 131 -4.36 -0.34 5.98
C GLY A 131 -4.64 -0.27 7.46
N LYS A 132 -3.73 0.38 8.19
CA LYS A 132 -3.90 0.60 9.62
C LYS A 132 -5.00 1.62 9.87
N TYR A 133 -5.85 1.34 10.86
CA TYR A 133 -6.82 2.31 11.32
C TYR A 133 -6.10 3.50 11.97
N VAL A 134 -6.34 4.68 11.42
CA VAL A 134 -5.92 5.97 11.95
C VAL A 134 -7.08 6.92 11.65
N ASP A 135 -7.29 7.95 12.48
CA ASP A 135 -8.35 8.93 12.22
C ASP A 135 -8.19 9.54 10.81
N GLU A 136 -9.32 9.77 10.13
CA GLU A 136 -9.42 10.45 8.83
C GLU A 136 -8.91 9.66 7.61
N VAL A 137 -8.59 8.35 7.73
CA VAL A 137 -8.15 7.55 6.59
C VAL A 137 -9.23 6.66 5.98
N GLU A 138 -10.44 6.67 6.51
CA GLU A 138 -11.54 5.80 6.06
C GLU A 138 -11.75 5.80 4.54
N PRO A 139 -11.69 6.94 3.82
CA PRO A 139 -11.89 6.93 2.37
C PRO A 139 -10.85 6.16 1.57
N PHE A 140 -9.71 5.84 2.19
CA PHE A 140 -8.59 5.19 1.52
C PHE A 140 -8.61 3.67 1.60
N PHE A 141 -9.40 3.09 2.51
CA PHE A 141 -9.33 1.65 2.77
C PHE A 141 -10.71 1.01 2.82
N GLU A 142 -10.80 -0.19 2.27
CA GLU A 142 -11.98 -1.04 2.36
C GLU A 142 -11.92 -1.92 3.62
N LEU A 143 -10.71 -2.16 4.14
CA LEU A 143 -10.50 -2.88 5.40
C LEU A 143 -9.41 -2.15 6.21
N MET A 144 -9.75 -1.81 7.45
CA MET A 144 -8.81 -1.15 8.36
C MET A 144 -8.49 -2.05 9.54
N ILE A 145 -7.22 -2.10 9.89
CA ILE A 145 -6.70 -2.96 10.95
C ILE A 145 -6.30 -2.09 12.14
N GLU A 146 -6.90 -2.34 13.28
CA GLU A 146 -6.48 -1.69 14.53
C GLU A 146 -5.28 -2.47 15.08
N SER A 147 -4.15 -1.77 15.27
CA SER A 147 -2.92 -2.38 15.75
C SER A 147 -2.13 -1.38 16.61
N LYS A 148 -1.61 -1.86 17.73
CA LYS A 148 -0.76 -1.09 18.64
C LYS A 148 0.67 -1.66 18.71
N GLU A 149 0.96 -2.73 17.99
CA GLU A 149 2.18 -3.53 18.17
C GLU A 149 3.24 -3.33 17.06
N GLY A 150 3.25 -2.18 16.41
CA GLY A 150 4.23 -1.88 15.36
C GLY A 150 3.99 -2.67 14.07
N THR A 151 5.03 -2.76 13.24
CA THR A 151 4.92 -3.37 11.90
C THR A 151 4.52 -4.84 11.95
N LYS A 152 5.14 -5.63 12.82
CA LYS A 152 4.82 -7.07 12.91
C LYS A 152 3.36 -7.29 13.30
N GLY A 153 2.89 -6.58 14.32
CA GLY A 153 1.50 -6.69 14.76
C GLY A 153 0.52 -6.26 13.67
N LEU A 154 0.86 -5.21 12.92
CA LEU A 154 0.05 -4.75 11.80
C LEU A 154 -0.03 -5.81 10.69
N ILE A 155 1.10 -6.41 10.31
CA ILE A 155 1.16 -7.46 9.30
C ILE A 155 0.35 -8.69 9.75
N ASP A 156 0.51 -9.11 10.99
CA ASP A 156 -0.21 -10.27 11.54
C ASP A 156 -1.72 -10.01 11.52
N GLY A 157 -2.14 -8.80 11.88
CA GLY A 157 -3.54 -8.40 11.82
C GLY A 157 -4.07 -8.37 10.38
N MET A 158 -3.32 -7.82 9.45
CA MET A 158 -3.68 -7.81 8.04
C MET A 158 -3.89 -9.22 7.50
N TYR A 159 -2.95 -10.11 7.76
CA TYR A 159 -3.05 -11.50 7.32
C TYR A 159 -4.27 -12.20 7.95
N LYS A 160 -4.41 -12.08 9.27
CA LYS A 160 -5.50 -12.70 10.03
C LYS A 160 -6.87 -12.29 9.48
N TYR A 161 -7.12 -10.99 9.36
CA TYR A 161 -8.45 -10.51 8.99
C TYR A 161 -8.77 -10.68 7.51
N THR A 162 -7.79 -10.56 6.61
CA THR A 162 -8.04 -10.82 5.19
C THR A 162 -8.29 -12.28 4.90
N THR A 163 -7.59 -13.21 5.59
CA THR A 163 -7.84 -14.66 5.40
C THR A 163 -9.21 -15.10 5.91
N LEU A 164 -9.86 -14.30 6.76
CA LEU A 164 -11.21 -14.54 7.24
C LEU A 164 -12.30 -14.09 6.24
N LEU A 165 -11.97 -13.31 5.24
CA LEU A 165 -12.94 -12.85 4.24
C LEU A 165 -13.37 -14.02 3.36
N LYS A 166 -14.69 -14.21 3.26
CA LYS A 166 -15.31 -15.31 2.52
C LYS A 166 -16.10 -14.81 1.34
#